data_0eb303767ed3a448040460f2ee5c980d
#
_entry.id   0eb303767ed3a448040460f2ee5c980d
#
_cell.length_a   1.000
_cell.length_b   1.000
_cell.length_c   1.000
_cell.angle_alpha   90.00
_cell.angle_beta   90.00
_cell.angle_gamma   90.00
#
_symmetry.space_group_name_H-M   'P 1'
#
loop_
_entity.id
_entity.type
_entity.pdbx_description
1 polymer ?
#
loop_
_entity_poly.entity_id
_entity_poly.type
_entity_poly.pdbx_seq_one_letter_code
_entity_poly.pdbx_strand_id
1 'polypeptide(L)'
;MNTKKIISIVSVVVIALLMIYGLILLRQIFSANTKFSNAEVYVYIPTDSKYEDVKKIITPYVENMNRFETVANKRGYTENVIPGRFLLTKGMNSYALVKTLRLNSPVKLAFNNQERVENLAGRVGSQIEADSLSLLNSFKDSIFLKENGFNEEKDRKSVV
;
A
#
# COMPACT_ATOMS: atom_id res chain seq x y z
N MET A 1 -18.65 -11.98 56.28
CA MET A 1 -19.08 -11.63 54.90
C MET A 1 -19.31 -12.93 54.12
N ASN A 2 -20.47 -13.08 53.49
CA ASN A 2 -20.87 -14.38 52.89
C ASN A 2 -19.96 -14.72 51.70
N THR A 3 -19.34 -15.89 51.68
CA THR A 3 -18.39 -16.37 50.66
C THR A 3 -18.94 -16.15 49.22
N LYS A 4 -20.25 -16.35 49.05
CA LYS A 4 -20.93 -16.08 47.75
C LYS A 4 -20.86 -14.60 47.32
N LYS A 5 -20.97 -13.65 48.26
CA LYS A 5 -20.84 -12.20 47.96
C LYS A 5 -19.40 -11.83 47.60
N ILE A 6 -18.39 -12.42 48.23
CA ILE A 6 -16.98 -12.21 47.93
C ILE A 6 -16.70 -12.72 46.52
N ILE A 7 -17.12 -13.92 46.17
CA ILE A 7 -16.93 -14.50 44.81
C ILE A 7 -17.60 -13.61 43.75
N SER A 8 -18.81 -13.13 44.00
CA SER A 8 -19.53 -12.24 43.08
C SER A 8 -18.76 -10.91 42.85
N ILE A 9 -18.26 -10.31 43.93
CA ILE A 9 -17.49 -9.07 43.83
C ILE A 9 -16.17 -9.29 43.06
N VAL A 10 -15.46 -10.38 43.38
CA VAL A 10 -14.22 -10.73 42.68
C VAL A 10 -14.45 -10.97 41.16
N SER A 11 -15.51 -11.69 40.80
CA SER A 11 -15.84 -11.94 39.40
C SER A 11 -16.17 -10.65 38.64
N VAL A 12 -16.92 -9.73 39.27
CA VAL A 12 -17.21 -8.42 38.66
C VAL A 12 -15.93 -7.59 38.43
N VAL A 13 -15.03 -7.59 39.42
CA VAL A 13 -13.74 -6.89 39.29
C VAL A 13 -12.88 -7.48 38.15
N VAL A 14 -12.80 -8.81 38.06
CA VAL A 14 -12.06 -9.48 36.99
C VAL A 14 -12.63 -9.14 35.61
N ILE A 15 -13.95 -9.17 35.48
CA ILE A 15 -14.62 -8.83 34.20
C ILE A 15 -14.35 -7.37 33.85
N ALA A 16 -14.40 -6.44 34.82
CA ALA A 16 -14.10 -5.03 34.59
C ALA A 16 -12.65 -4.83 34.15
N LEU A 17 -11.67 -5.51 34.74
CA LEU A 17 -10.26 -5.46 34.35
C LEU A 17 -10.04 -6.00 32.93
N LEU A 18 -10.70 -7.12 32.57
CA LEU A 18 -10.63 -7.67 31.22
C LEU A 18 -11.25 -6.71 30.19
N MET A 19 -12.33 -6.05 30.55
CA MET A 19 -12.98 -5.06 29.66
C MET A 19 -12.08 -3.82 29.46
N ILE A 20 -11.48 -3.30 30.52
CA ILE A 20 -10.53 -2.18 30.45
C ILE A 20 -9.32 -2.56 29.58
N TYR A 21 -8.76 -3.74 29.80
CA TYR A 21 -7.65 -4.25 29.00
C TYR A 21 -8.01 -4.36 27.51
N GLY A 22 -9.20 -4.90 27.22
CA GLY A 22 -9.72 -4.96 25.85
C GLY A 22 -9.86 -3.57 25.20
N LEU A 23 -10.37 -2.57 25.93
CA LEU A 23 -10.49 -1.20 25.44
C LEU A 23 -9.12 -0.56 25.17
N ILE A 24 -8.11 -0.82 26.00
CA ILE A 24 -6.75 -0.34 25.78
C ILE A 24 -6.17 -0.93 24.50
N LEU A 25 -6.33 -2.24 24.28
CA LEU A 25 -5.88 -2.90 23.05
C LEU A 25 -6.57 -2.34 21.79
N LEU A 26 -7.89 -2.16 21.86
CA LEU A 26 -8.65 -1.56 20.76
C LEU A 26 -8.15 -0.15 20.46
N ARG A 27 -7.94 0.67 21.48
CA ARG A 27 -7.42 2.03 21.31
C ARG A 27 -6.03 2.04 20.68
N GLN A 28 -5.16 1.09 21.03
CA GLN A 28 -3.83 0.97 20.40
C GLN A 28 -3.90 0.64 18.92
N ILE A 29 -4.83 -0.20 18.50
CA ILE A 29 -4.98 -0.62 17.10
C ILE A 29 -5.64 0.48 16.27
N PHE A 30 -6.67 1.15 16.82
CA PHE A 30 -7.51 2.11 16.08
C PHE A 30 -7.10 3.57 16.25
N SER A 31 -6.15 3.90 17.16
CA SER A 31 -5.63 5.27 17.23
C SER A 31 -4.82 5.63 15.99
N ALA A 32 -4.85 6.91 15.61
CA ALA A 32 -4.01 7.44 14.55
C ALA A 32 -2.54 7.06 14.76
N ASN A 33 -1.87 6.70 13.69
CA ASN A 33 -0.46 6.29 13.70
C ASN A 33 0.35 6.95 12.58
N THR A 34 -0.04 8.16 12.19
CA THR A 34 0.65 8.98 11.19
C THR A 34 1.21 10.24 11.83
N LYS A 35 2.44 10.63 11.45
CA LYS A 35 3.17 11.77 12.02
C LYS A 35 3.52 12.88 11.04
N PHE A 36 2.90 12.95 9.88
CA PHE A 36 3.11 14.02 8.91
C PHE A 36 2.05 15.12 9.03
N SER A 37 2.41 16.36 8.63
CA SER A 37 1.57 17.55 8.77
C SER A 37 0.58 17.71 7.61
N ASN A 38 0.95 17.29 6.40
CA ASN A 38 0.12 17.39 5.21
C ASN A 38 -1.13 16.52 5.33
N ALA A 39 -2.20 16.91 4.64
CA ALA A 39 -3.42 16.09 4.62
C ALA A 39 -3.18 14.71 3.98
N GLU A 40 -2.33 14.69 2.95
CA GLU A 40 -2.03 13.51 2.14
C GLU A 40 -0.55 13.48 1.78
N VAL A 41 0.03 12.28 1.71
CA VAL A 41 1.41 12.04 1.27
C VAL A 41 1.42 10.80 0.40
N TYR A 42 2.14 10.89 -0.73
CA TYR A 42 2.41 9.73 -1.58
C TYR A 42 3.69 9.04 -1.15
N VAL A 43 3.61 7.73 -0.99
CA VAL A 43 4.75 6.86 -0.72
C VAL A 43 4.94 5.90 -1.88
N TYR A 44 6.18 5.76 -2.32
CA TYR A 44 6.56 4.87 -3.43
C TYR A 44 7.35 3.69 -2.87
N ILE A 45 6.88 2.49 -3.16
CA ILE A 45 7.57 1.24 -2.85
C ILE A 45 8.07 0.67 -4.18
N PRO A 46 9.40 0.64 -4.40
CA PRO A 46 10.00 0.09 -5.61
C PRO A 46 9.65 -1.38 -5.83
N THR A 47 9.74 -1.82 -7.08
CA THR A 47 9.66 -3.24 -7.43
C THR A 47 10.76 -4.02 -6.72
N ASP A 48 10.48 -5.27 -6.33
CA ASP A 48 11.38 -6.18 -5.59
C ASP A 48 11.76 -5.70 -4.17
N SER A 49 11.12 -4.66 -3.62
CA SER A 49 11.33 -4.23 -2.25
C SER A 49 10.94 -5.33 -1.26
N LYS A 50 11.81 -5.56 -0.28
CA LYS A 50 11.51 -6.42 0.87
C LYS A 50 10.84 -5.62 1.97
N TYR A 51 10.26 -6.31 2.94
CA TYR A 51 9.59 -5.66 4.08
C TYR A 51 10.48 -4.67 4.84
N GLU A 52 11.79 -4.99 4.99
CA GLU A 52 12.74 -4.08 5.64
C GLU A 52 12.95 -2.77 4.87
N ASP A 53 12.85 -2.80 3.55
CA ASP A 53 12.93 -1.59 2.73
C ASP A 53 11.67 -0.74 2.87
N VAL A 54 10.50 -1.39 2.89
CA VAL A 54 9.23 -0.72 3.20
C VAL A 54 9.28 -0.05 4.57
N LYS A 55 9.83 -0.73 5.59
CA LYS A 55 10.01 -0.13 6.93
C LYS A 55 10.80 1.16 6.87
N LYS A 56 11.93 1.17 6.17
CA LYS A 56 12.77 2.38 6.02
C LYS A 56 11.99 3.50 5.33
N ILE A 57 11.27 3.17 4.25
CA ILE A 57 10.49 4.13 3.46
C ILE A 57 9.36 4.75 4.28
N ILE A 58 8.62 3.96 5.07
CA ILE A 58 7.46 4.46 5.82
C ILE A 58 7.79 5.04 7.19
N THR A 59 8.99 4.78 7.75
CA THR A 59 9.42 5.30 9.06
C THR A 59 9.21 6.81 9.21
N PRO A 60 9.48 7.67 8.22
CA PRO A 60 9.21 9.11 8.33
C PRO A 60 7.75 9.47 8.50
N TYR A 61 6.82 8.60 8.13
CA TYR A 61 5.38 8.86 8.07
C TYR A 61 4.58 8.21 9.19
N VAL A 62 5.18 7.25 9.91
CA VAL A 62 4.54 6.45 10.96
C VAL A 62 5.03 6.89 12.34
N GLU A 63 4.11 7.15 13.27
CA GLU A 63 4.43 7.60 14.62
C GLU A 63 4.96 6.45 15.49
N ASN A 64 4.27 5.32 15.48
CA ASN A 64 4.63 4.13 16.25
C ASN A 64 4.82 2.92 15.34
N MET A 65 6.08 2.61 15.04
CA MET A 65 6.44 1.52 14.15
C MET A 65 6.05 0.15 14.72
N ASN A 66 6.15 -0.08 16.03
CA ASN A 66 5.79 -1.36 16.65
C ASN A 66 4.30 -1.69 16.44
N ARG A 67 3.42 -0.69 16.50
CA ARG A 67 1.99 -0.88 16.19
C ARG A 67 1.78 -1.24 14.73
N PHE A 68 2.51 -0.58 13.83
CA PHE A 68 2.46 -0.89 12.41
C PHE A 68 2.92 -2.32 12.15
N GLU A 69 4.08 -2.71 12.67
CA GLU A 69 4.64 -4.06 12.51
C GLU A 69 3.71 -5.15 13.05
N THR A 70 3.10 -4.92 14.21
CA THR A 70 2.14 -5.88 14.78
C THR A 70 0.97 -6.14 13.85
N VAL A 71 0.44 -5.08 13.20
CA VAL A 71 -0.66 -5.22 12.24
C VAL A 71 -0.17 -5.80 10.92
N ALA A 72 1.00 -5.41 10.44
CA ALA A 72 1.61 -5.92 9.21
C ALA A 72 1.81 -7.45 9.29
N ASN A 73 2.38 -7.93 10.40
CA ASN A 73 2.57 -9.36 10.66
C ASN A 73 1.21 -10.11 10.69
N LYS A 74 0.25 -9.62 11.48
CA LYS A 74 -1.07 -10.24 11.59
C LYS A 74 -1.83 -10.29 10.26
N ARG A 75 -1.53 -9.39 9.34
CA ARG A 75 -2.15 -9.29 8.01
C ARG A 75 -1.35 -9.98 6.92
N GLY A 76 -0.21 -10.60 7.22
CA GLY A 76 0.67 -11.25 6.24
C GLY A 76 1.28 -10.29 5.23
N TYR A 77 1.39 -8.99 5.58
CA TYR A 77 2.01 -7.99 4.70
C TYR A 77 3.53 -8.13 4.66
N THR A 78 4.13 -8.63 5.73
CA THR A 78 5.57 -8.87 5.84
C THR A 78 6.09 -9.90 4.84
N GLU A 79 5.24 -10.84 4.44
CA GLU A 79 5.58 -11.90 3.48
C GLU A 79 5.20 -11.53 2.05
N ASN A 80 4.27 -10.59 1.90
CA ASN A 80 3.72 -10.22 0.59
C ASN A 80 3.69 -8.69 0.42
N VAL A 81 4.85 -8.11 0.16
CA VAL A 81 5.01 -6.69 -0.15
C VAL A 81 4.51 -6.42 -1.56
N ILE A 82 3.69 -5.40 -1.71
CA ILE A 82 3.17 -4.96 -3.01
C ILE A 82 3.91 -3.68 -3.40
N PRO A 83 4.62 -3.65 -4.53
CA PRO A 83 5.25 -2.44 -5.04
C PRO A 83 4.20 -1.48 -5.61
N GLY A 84 4.54 -0.19 -5.67
CA GLY A 84 3.69 0.82 -6.30
C GLY A 84 3.60 2.12 -5.52
N ARG A 85 2.68 2.97 -5.95
CA ARG A 85 2.38 4.26 -5.31
C ARG A 85 1.18 4.12 -4.38
N PHE A 86 1.36 4.60 -3.15
CA PHE A 86 0.34 4.54 -2.11
C PHE A 86 0.05 5.92 -1.56
N LEU A 87 -1.23 6.25 -1.41
CA LEU A 87 -1.68 7.50 -0.81
C LEU A 87 -1.92 7.29 0.68
N LEU A 88 -1.11 7.92 1.51
CA LEU A 88 -1.31 7.97 2.96
C LEU A 88 -2.03 9.25 3.35
N THR A 89 -3.09 9.13 4.12
CA THR A 89 -3.88 10.26 4.64
C THR A 89 -3.58 10.48 6.12
N LYS A 90 -3.52 11.73 6.54
CA LYS A 90 -3.32 12.09 7.95
C LYS A 90 -4.42 11.49 8.83
N GLY A 91 -4.03 10.96 9.98
CA GLY A 91 -4.95 10.33 10.92
C GLY A 91 -5.21 8.84 10.67
N MET A 92 -4.60 8.23 9.66
CA MET A 92 -4.69 6.77 9.47
C MET A 92 -4.13 6.03 10.68
N ASN A 93 -4.84 5.01 11.13
CA ASN A 93 -4.34 4.05 12.10
C ASN A 93 -3.49 2.97 11.43
N SER A 94 -2.81 2.13 12.21
CA SER A 94 -1.95 1.06 11.69
C SER A 94 -2.68 0.10 10.76
N TYR A 95 -3.94 -0.19 11.04
CA TYR A 95 -4.76 -1.06 10.18
C TYR A 95 -5.03 -0.43 8.82
N ALA A 96 -5.42 0.85 8.79
CA ALA A 96 -5.65 1.58 7.55
C ALA A 96 -4.36 1.72 6.73
N LEU A 97 -3.22 2.00 7.38
CA LEU A 97 -1.91 2.04 6.72
C LEU A 97 -1.59 0.72 6.03
N VAL A 98 -1.64 -0.41 6.74
CA VAL A 98 -1.38 -1.74 6.14
C VAL A 98 -2.39 -2.08 5.05
N LYS A 99 -3.67 -1.73 5.24
CA LYS A 99 -4.70 -1.92 4.21
C LYS A 99 -4.37 -1.13 2.94
N THR A 100 -3.98 0.13 3.08
CA THR A 100 -3.61 0.99 1.95
C THR A 100 -2.39 0.44 1.22
N LEU A 101 -1.34 0.01 1.93
CA LEU A 101 -0.14 -0.58 1.34
C LEU A 101 -0.37 -1.94 0.64
N ARG A 102 -1.53 -2.55 0.84
CA ARG A 102 -1.97 -3.77 0.13
C ARG A 102 -2.85 -3.48 -1.09
N LEU A 103 -3.29 -2.24 -1.25
CA LEU A 103 -4.18 -1.83 -2.33
C LEU A 103 -3.47 -0.75 -3.14
N ASN A 104 -2.92 -1.13 -4.29
CA ASN A 104 -2.30 -0.16 -5.20
C ASN A 104 -3.29 0.95 -5.57
N SER A 105 -2.83 2.20 -5.44
CA SER A 105 -3.56 3.33 -6.01
C SER A 105 -3.21 3.42 -7.49
N PRO A 106 -4.18 3.33 -8.40
CA PRO A 106 -3.90 3.45 -9.82
C PRO A 106 -3.28 4.81 -10.13
N VAL A 107 -2.23 4.80 -10.95
CA VAL A 107 -1.59 6.01 -11.45
C VAL A 107 -2.33 6.43 -12.72
N LYS A 108 -2.84 7.67 -12.77
CA LYS A 108 -3.35 8.23 -14.01
C LYS A 108 -2.17 8.59 -14.90
N LEU A 109 -2.00 7.84 -15.99
CA LEU A 109 -1.05 8.19 -17.04
C LEU A 109 -1.70 9.25 -17.94
N ALA A 110 -1.01 10.38 -18.14
CA ALA A 110 -1.45 11.44 -19.01
C ALA A 110 -0.51 11.52 -20.21
N PHE A 111 -1.01 11.17 -21.38
CA PHE A 111 -0.29 11.34 -22.63
C PHE A 111 -1.25 11.79 -23.74
N ASN A 112 -0.77 12.68 -24.58
CA ASN A 112 -1.47 13.09 -25.79
C ASN A 112 -1.18 12.06 -26.89
N ASN A 113 -1.89 12.18 -28.00
CA ASN A 113 -1.60 11.38 -29.18
C ASN A 113 -0.11 11.53 -29.55
N GLN A 114 0.58 10.40 -29.71
CA GLN A 114 2.02 10.37 -30.02
C GLN A 114 2.20 9.75 -31.39
N GLU A 115 2.90 10.44 -32.26
CA GLU A 115 3.17 9.96 -33.63
C GLU A 115 4.14 8.77 -33.68
N ARG A 116 4.98 8.62 -32.66
CA ARG A 116 6.01 7.59 -32.58
C ARG A 116 5.96 6.84 -31.26
N VAL A 117 6.20 5.55 -31.33
CA VAL A 117 6.22 4.65 -30.15
C VAL A 117 7.34 5.06 -29.17
N GLU A 118 8.45 5.54 -29.68
CA GLU A 118 9.57 6.06 -28.87
C GLU A 118 9.13 7.24 -28.00
N ASN A 119 8.35 8.17 -28.55
CA ASN A 119 7.82 9.31 -27.82
C ASN A 119 6.81 8.87 -26.75
N LEU A 120 5.98 7.88 -27.07
CA LEU A 120 5.04 7.27 -26.10
C LEU A 120 5.80 6.62 -24.96
N ALA A 121 6.81 5.79 -25.25
CA ALA A 121 7.63 5.14 -24.25
C ALA A 121 8.34 6.15 -23.33
N GLY A 122 8.89 7.24 -23.89
CA GLY A 122 9.50 8.32 -23.11
C GLY A 122 8.49 9.04 -22.21
N ARG A 123 7.30 9.35 -22.74
CA ARG A 123 6.24 10.04 -21.99
C ARG A 123 5.66 9.20 -20.87
N VAL A 124 5.45 7.92 -21.11
CA VAL A 124 4.97 6.96 -20.09
C VAL A 124 6.05 6.69 -19.06
N GLY A 125 7.30 6.42 -19.49
CA GLY A 125 8.42 6.15 -18.59
C GLY A 125 8.75 7.29 -17.64
N SER A 126 8.48 8.56 -18.05
CA SER A 126 8.61 9.71 -17.12
C SER A 126 7.57 9.76 -16.00
N GLN A 127 6.52 8.95 -16.04
CA GLN A 127 5.41 8.96 -15.10
C GLN A 127 5.30 7.69 -14.25
N ILE A 128 6.05 6.64 -14.59
CA ILE A 128 6.07 5.35 -13.88
C ILE A 128 7.50 4.93 -13.58
N GLU A 129 7.68 3.83 -12.85
CA GLU A 129 8.99 3.29 -12.48
C GLU A 129 9.73 2.67 -13.68
N ALA A 130 9.01 2.14 -14.67
CA ALA A 130 9.61 1.53 -15.85
C ALA A 130 10.33 2.58 -16.71
N ASP A 131 11.57 2.29 -17.10
CA ASP A 131 12.31 3.17 -17.98
C ASP A 131 11.81 3.13 -19.45
N SER A 132 12.11 4.17 -20.20
CA SER A 132 11.66 4.33 -21.58
C SER A 132 12.15 3.22 -22.52
N LEU A 133 13.35 2.65 -22.26
CA LEU A 133 13.93 1.59 -23.08
C LEU A 133 13.23 0.26 -22.84
N SER A 134 12.97 -0.08 -21.58
CA SER A 134 12.19 -1.28 -21.22
C SER A 134 10.80 -1.25 -21.83
N LEU A 135 10.12 -0.09 -21.76
CA LEU A 135 8.81 0.11 -22.37
C LEU A 135 8.87 -0.02 -23.88
N LEU A 136 9.87 0.60 -24.52
CA LEU A 136 10.03 0.54 -25.98
C LEU A 136 10.27 -0.90 -26.46
N ASN A 137 11.10 -1.65 -25.73
CA ASN A 137 11.34 -3.06 -26.04
C ASN A 137 10.05 -3.88 -25.90
N SER A 138 9.26 -3.67 -24.83
CA SER A 138 7.96 -4.34 -24.68
C SER A 138 6.96 -3.97 -25.78
N PHE A 139 6.94 -2.71 -26.23
CA PHE A 139 6.08 -2.27 -27.32
C PHE A 139 6.49 -2.84 -28.69
N LYS A 140 7.73 -3.28 -28.85
CA LYS A 140 8.27 -3.91 -30.08
C LYS A 140 8.36 -5.44 -29.96
N ASP A 141 8.06 -6.01 -28.81
CA ASP A 141 8.08 -7.46 -28.61
C ASP A 141 6.89 -8.11 -29.33
N SER A 142 7.18 -8.84 -30.41
CA SER A 142 6.16 -9.52 -31.22
C SER A 142 5.40 -10.61 -30.47
N ILE A 143 6.03 -11.25 -29.46
CA ILE A 143 5.39 -12.26 -28.63
C ILE A 143 4.39 -11.59 -27.70
N PHE A 144 4.82 -10.55 -27.00
CA PHE A 144 3.97 -9.75 -26.12
C PHE A 144 2.76 -9.15 -26.86
N LEU A 145 3.00 -8.58 -28.04
CA LEU A 145 1.95 -7.99 -28.86
C LEU A 145 0.91 -9.05 -29.28
N LYS A 146 1.36 -10.21 -29.73
CA LYS A 146 0.50 -11.31 -30.16
C LYS A 146 -0.34 -11.89 -29.01
N GLU A 147 0.27 -12.08 -27.83
CA GLU A 147 -0.42 -12.58 -26.62
C GLU A 147 -1.51 -11.62 -26.13
N ASN A 148 -1.32 -10.32 -26.33
CA ASN A 148 -2.27 -9.27 -25.95
C ASN A 148 -3.24 -8.88 -27.10
N GLY A 149 -3.25 -9.63 -28.20
CA GLY A 149 -4.21 -9.46 -29.30
C GLY A 149 -3.90 -8.31 -30.27
N PHE A 150 -2.69 -7.75 -30.20
CA PHE A 150 -2.22 -6.74 -31.14
C PHE A 150 -1.66 -7.38 -32.41
N ASN A 151 -1.98 -6.77 -33.56
CA ASN A 151 -1.48 -7.22 -34.86
C ASN A 151 -0.78 -6.04 -35.55
N GLU A 152 0.53 -6.18 -35.78
CA GLU A 152 1.36 -5.11 -36.40
C GLU A 152 0.80 -4.58 -37.73
N GLU A 153 0.13 -5.42 -38.52
CA GLU A 153 -0.37 -5.05 -39.83
C GLU A 153 -1.70 -4.28 -39.75
N LYS A 154 -2.54 -4.60 -38.78
CA LYS A 154 -3.86 -4.00 -38.59
C LYS A 154 -3.78 -2.68 -37.83
N ASP A 155 -2.88 -2.60 -36.84
CA ASP A 155 -2.79 -1.46 -35.92
C ASP A 155 -2.01 -0.30 -36.55
N ARG A 156 -1.09 -0.54 -37.49
CA ARG A 156 -0.47 0.52 -38.29
C ARG A 156 -1.43 1.28 -39.21
N LYS A 157 -2.53 0.64 -39.62
CA LYS A 157 -3.53 1.26 -40.54
C LYS A 157 -4.57 2.12 -39.79
N SER A 158 -4.67 2.03 -38.47
CA SER A 158 -5.61 2.83 -37.67
C SER A 158 -5.01 4.15 -37.17
N VAL A 159 -3.76 4.46 -37.52
CA VAL A 159 -3.04 5.68 -37.10
C VAL A 159 -2.83 6.68 -38.25
N VAL A 160 -3.49 6.46 -39.38
CA VAL A 160 -3.47 7.41 -40.50
C VAL A 160 -4.84 8.07 -40.65
#